data_ab23f33e5a66a2a27e9399b597f76c86
#
_entry.id   ab23f33e5a66a2a27e9399b597f76c86
#
_cell.length_a   1.000
_cell.length_b   1.000
_cell.length_c   1.000
_cell.angle_alpha   90.00
_cell.angle_beta   90.00
_cell.angle_gamma   90.00
#
_symmetry.space_group_name_H-M   'P 1'
#
loop_
_entity.id
_entity.type
_entity.pdbx_description
1 polymer ?
#
loop_
_entity_poly.entity_id
_entity_poly.type
_entity_poly.pdbx_seq_one_letter_code
_entity_poly.pdbx_strand_id
1 'polypeptide(L)'
;ALHTARRVDVVALQEVDGPEAARQVFRQGWKLDCFERRAHPQKVGFAIREGVPYRCNGELRDLDVDGGSRAGADLTLYPGTAHEVRLLNVHLKSGCFRGDLDRSFGPCRGLQRQAPVVEAWIDQRVREGIAFAVLGDFNRHLDQDERRAAGPDESAPLNLLPAWSDDQPRGAVLHRATAGQPYLPC
;
A
#
# COMPACT_ATOMS: atom_id res chain seq x y z
N ALA A 1 -0.29 -9.72 21.69
CA ALA A 1 -1.40 -10.64 21.78
C ALA A 1 -2.50 -10.28 20.77
N LEU A 2 -2.27 -10.58 19.49
CA LEU A 2 -3.27 -10.45 18.40
C LEU A 2 -4.15 -11.71 18.31
N HIS A 3 -4.37 -12.39 19.40
CA HIS A 3 -4.91 -13.73 19.42
C HIS A 3 -6.33 -13.83 19.91
N THR A 4 -7.25 -13.06 19.43
CA THR A 4 -8.63 -13.47 19.66
C THR A 4 -9.50 -13.24 18.44
N ALA A 5 -9.79 -14.32 17.75
CA ALA A 5 -11.02 -14.59 17.01
C ALA A 5 -11.23 -13.98 15.62
N ARG A 6 -10.26 -13.35 14.97
CA ARG A 6 -10.43 -13.06 13.54
C ARG A 6 -9.43 -13.87 12.73
N ARG A 7 -9.94 -14.76 11.89
CA ARG A 7 -9.13 -15.52 10.94
C ARG A 7 -8.53 -14.54 9.94
N VAL A 8 -7.21 -14.47 9.90
CA VAL A 8 -6.48 -13.71 8.88
C VAL A 8 -6.33 -14.60 7.66
N ASP A 9 -6.79 -14.15 6.51
CA ASP A 9 -6.74 -14.90 5.26
C ASP A 9 -5.66 -14.40 4.29
N VAL A 10 -5.22 -13.14 4.44
CA VAL A 10 -4.15 -12.55 3.62
C VAL A 10 -3.28 -11.65 4.49
N VAL A 11 -1.97 -11.73 4.28
CA VAL A 11 -0.97 -10.85 4.92
C VAL A 11 -0.13 -10.22 3.82
N ALA A 12 -0.05 -8.89 3.82
CA ALA A 12 0.89 -8.15 2.98
C ALA A 12 2.26 -8.12 3.66
N LEU A 13 3.28 -8.47 2.90
CA LEU A 13 4.65 -8.61 3.38
C LEU A 13 5.52 -7.50 2.79
N GLN A 14 6.32 -6.88 3.63
CA GLN A 14 7.36 -5.92 3.25
C GLN A 14 8.69 -6.38 3.83
N GLU A 15 9.79 -5.93 3.23
CA GLU A 15 11.16 -6.24 3.66
C GLU A 15 11.50 -7.74 3.75
N VAL A 16 10.87 -8.54 2.92
CA VAL A 16 11.10 -9.99 2.86
C VAL A 16 11.94 -10.32 1.64
N ASP A 17 12.95 -11.17 1.82
CA ASP A 17 13.84 -11.60 0.72
C ASP A 17 13.19 -12.68 -0.18
N GLY A 18 11.91 -12.54 -0.44
CA GLY A 18 11.12 -13.39 -1.31
C GLY A 18 10.40 -14.54 -0.60
N PRO A 19 9.77 -15.44 -1.37
CA PRO A 19 8.90 -16.48 -0.81
C PRO A 19 9.65 -17.49 0.06
N GLU A 20 10.91 -17.77 -0.22
CA GLU A 20 11.70 -18.72 0.58
C GLU A 20 11.96 -18.19 1.99
N ALA A 21 12.27 -16.90 2.13
CA ALA A 21 12.43 -16.28 3.43
C ALA A 21 11.09 -16.23 4.19
N ALA A 22 10.00 -15.87 3.51
CA ALA A 22 8.67 -15.85 4.11
C ALA A 22 8.20 -17.22 4.60
N ARG A 23 8.63 -18.32 3.96
CA ARG A 23 8.29 -19.70 4.35
C ARG A 23 8.80 -20.09 5.74
N GLN A 24 9.80 -19.42 6.26
CA GLN A 24 10.27 -19.63 7.63
C GLN A 24 9.22 -19.23 8.68
N VAL A 25 8.35 -18.27 8.35
CA VAL A 25 7.26 -17.77 9.21
C VAL A 25 5.92 -18.38 8.83
N PHE A 26 5.60 -18.36 7.54
CA PHE A 26 4.34 -18.88 7.00
C PHE A 26 4.56 -20.33 6.53
N ARG A 27 4.21 -21.26 7.39
CA ARG A 27 4.38 -22.70 7.15
C ARG A 27 3.19 -23.29 6.37
N GLN A 28 2.73 -24.49 6.72
CA GLN A 28 1.57 -25.12 6.08
C GLN A 28 0.31 -24.25 6.12
N GLY A 29 -0.53 -24.37 5.10
CA GLY A 29 -1.78 -23.63 4.97
C GLY A 29 -1.65 -22.21 4.39
N TRP A 30 -0.43 -21.85 3.87
CA TRP A 30 -0.19 -20.57 3.24
C TRP A 30 0.50 -20.71 1.89
N LYS A 31 0.01 -19.97 0.91
CA LYS A 31 0.68 -19.71 -0.37
C LYS A 31 1.44 -18.40 -0.26
N LEU A 32 2.69 -18.40 -0.68
CA LEU A 32 3.57 -17.24 -0.70
C LEU A 32 3.75 -16.84 -2.14
N ASP A 33 3.07 -15.76 -2.56
CA ASP A 33 2.94 -15.43 -3.98
C ASP A 33 2.86 -13.92 -4.22
N CYS A 34 2.76 -13.54 -5.50
CA CYS A 34 2.68 -12.16 -5.96
C CYS A 34 3.83 -11.28 -5.45
N PHE A 35 5.02 -11.85 -5.32
CA PHE A 35 6.22 -11.09 -4.98
C PHE A 35 6.72 -10.29 -6.18
N GLU A 36 7.26 -9.11 -5.90
CA GLU A 36 8.02 -8.37 -6.91
C GLU A 36 9.24 -9.17 -7.39
N ARG A 37 9.52 -9.09 -8.69
CA ARG A 37 10.54 -9.94 -9.36
C ARG A 37 11.93 -9.34 -9.36
N ARG A 38 12.09 -8.16 -8.83
CA ARG A 38 13.37 -7.48 -8.76
C ARG A 38 14.44 -8.35 -8.08
N ALA A 39 15.67 -8.33 -8.62
CA ALA A 39 16.82 -9.07 -8.07
C ALA A 39 17.40 -8.42 -6.79
N HIS A 40 16.59 -7.75 -5.99
CA HIS A 40 17.00 -7.02 -4.80
C HIS A 40 16.36 -7.66 -3.55
N PRO A 41 17.03 -7.70 -2.40
CA PRO A 41 16.39 -8.09 -1.15
C PRO A 41 15.30 -7.10 -0.71
N GLN A 42 14.56 -7.43 0.34
CA GLN A 42 13.50 -6.58 0.89
C GLN A 42 12.34 -6.33 -0.08
N LYS A 43 11.79 -7.40 -0.63
CA LYS A 43 10.67 -7.39 -1.56
C LYS A 43 9.35 -7.14 -0.85
N VAL A 44 8.34 -6.73 -1.64
CA VAL A 44 6.93 -6.79 -1.27
C VAL A 44 6.30 -8.05 -1.87
N GLY A 45 5.28 -8.58 -1.21
CA GLY A 45 4.54 -9.76 -1.67
C GLY A 45 3.41 -10.12 -0.73
N PHE A 46 2.83 -11.30 -0.89
CA PHE A 46 1.70 -11.72 -0.07
C PHE A 46 1.87 -13.15 0.46
N ALA A 47 1.41 -13.36 1.70
CA ALA A 47 1.06 -14.67 2.22
C ALA A 47 -0.47 -14.79 2.18
N ILE A 48 -0.97 -15.80 1.47
CA ILE A 48 -2.39 -16.00 1.21
C ILE A 48 -2.76 -17.38 1.76
N ARG A 49 -3.83 -17.45 2.56
CA ARG A 49 -4.28 -18.73 3.11
C ARG A 49 -4.73 -19.68 1.99
N GLU A 50 -4.36 -20.94 2.10
CA GLU A 50 -4.83 -21.98 1.17
C GLU A 50 -6.36 -22.04 1.15
N GLY A 51 -6.93 -22.19 -0.05
CA GLY A 51 -8.37 -22.16 -0.27
C GLY A 51 -8.97 -20.78 -0.51
N VAL A 52 -8.23 -19.69 -0.31
CA VAL A 52 -8.66 -18.34 -0.72
C VAL A 52 -8.40 -18.17 -2.21
N PRO A 53 -9.43 -17.91 -3.04
CA PRO A 53 -9.24 -17.64 -4.45
C PRO A 53 -8.54 -16.30 -4.67
N TYR A 54 -7.51 -16.28 -5.51
CA TYR A 54 -6.80 -15.04 -5.82
C TYR A 54 -6.20 -15.06 -7.23
N ARG A 55 -5.79 -13.88 -7.69
CA ARG A 55 -5.01 -13.68 -8.91
C ARG A 55 -3.96 -12.60 -8.67
N CYS A 56 -2.69 -12.90 -8.99
CA CYS A 56 -1.64 -11.88 -9.07
C CYS A 56 -1.86 -11.05 -10.35
N ASN A 57 -1.95 -9.73 -10.21
CA ASN A 57 -2.12 -8.82 -11.36
C ASN A 57 -0.79 -8.26 -11.85
N GLY A 58 0.30 -8.58 -11.15
CA GLY A 58 1.65 -8.15 -11.48
C GLY A 58 2.17 -7.10 -10.54
N GLU A 59 3.11 -6.31 -11.04
CA GLU A 59 3.86 -5.32 -10.29
C GLU A 59 3.48 -3.91 -10.75
N LEU A 60 3.26 -3.00 -9.82
CA LEU A 60 3.17 -1.56 -10.11
C LEU A 60 4.60 -0.99 -10.16
N ARG A 61 5.26 -1.18 -11.33
CA ARG A 61 6.69 -0.88 -11.52
C ARG A 61 7.03 0.60 -11.46
N ASP A 62 6.08 1.46 -11.81
CA ASP A 62 6.25 2.91 -11.79
C ASP A 62 6.50 3.47 -10.38
N LEU A 63 6.29 2.66 -9.33
CA LEU A 63 6.72 2.99 -7.97
C LEU A 63 8.23 2.95 -7.78
N ASP A 64 8.99 2.27 -8.65
CA ASP A 64 10.44 2.33 -8.64
C ASP A 64 10.93 3.59 -9.36
N VAL A 65 10.76 4.72 -8.70
CA VAL A 65 11.01 6.07 -9.25
C VAL A 65 12.49 6.44 -9.37
N ASP A 66 13.39 5.65 -8.79
CA ASP A 66 14.82 5.95 -8.70
C ASP A 66 15.73 4.74 -8.99
N GLY A 67 15.19 3.62 -9.46
CA GLY A 67 15.91 2.37 -9.71
C GLY A 67 16.35 1.63 -8.44
N GLY A 68 15.94 2.12 -7.28
CA GLY A 68 16.24 1.55 -5.95
C GLY A 68 15.02 1.44 -5.04
N SER A 69 13.90 2.02 -5.45
CA SER A 69 12.61 1.87 -4.76
C SER A 69 11.94 0.55 -5.13
N ARG A 70 10.95 0.13 -4.38
CA ARG A 70 10.22 -1.12 -4.63
C ARG A 70 9.04 -0.86 -5.56
N ALA A 71 8.77 -1.84 -6.41
CA ALA A 71 7.49 -1.93 -7.10
C ALA A 71 6.38 -2.28 -6.11
N GLY A 72 5.13 -1.93 -6.43
CA GLY A 72 3.98 -2.40 -5.68
C GLY A 72 3.56 -3.80 -6.14
N ALA A 73 3.04 -4.63 -5.24
CA ALA A 73 2.44 -5.91 -5.58
C ALA A 73 0.92 -5.79 -5.64
N ASP A 74 0.32 -6.14 -6.78
CA ASP A 74 -1.12 -6.03 -7.02
C ASP A 74 -1.78 -7.41 -7.00
N LEU A 75 -2.77 -7.58 -6.15
CA LEU A 75 -3.49 -8.82 -5.89
C LEU A 75 -4.99 -8.61 -6.01
N THR A 76 -5.69 -9.52 -6.69
CA THR A 76 -7.15 -9.64 -6.63
C THR A 76 -7.53 -10.83 -5.75
N LEU A 77 -8.40 -10.62 -4.78
CA LEU A 77 -9.07 -11.66 -4.03
C LEU A 77 -10.47 -11.92 -4.63
N TYR A 78 -10.88 -13.18 -4.62
CA TYR A 78 -12.20 -13.63 -5.11
C TYR A 78 -12.53 -13.12 -6.54
N PRO A 79 -11.60 -13.27 -7.51
CA PRO A 79 -11.74 -12.71 -8.85
C PRO A 79 -13.03 -13.17 -9.55
N GLY A 80 -13.76 -12.22 -10.16
CA GLY A 80 -14.98 -12.48 -10.89
C GLY A 80 -16.21 -12.75 -10.03
N THR A 81 -16.17 -12.51 -8.74
CA THR A 81 -17.31 -12.67 -7.83
C THR A 81 -17.80 -11.32 -7.30
N ALA A 82 -18.99 -11.31 -6.67
CA ALA A 82 -19.51 -10.12 -5.99
C ALA A 82 -18.66 -9.70 -4.78
N HIS A 83 -17.70 -10.50 -4.37
CA HIS A 83 -16.77 -10.24 -3.25
C HIS A 83 -15.36 -9.90 -3.74
N GLU A 84 -15.21 -9.57 -5.02
CA GLU A 84 -13.91 -9.20 -5.57
C GLU A 84 -13.34 -7.96 -4.86
N VAL A 85 -12.08 -8.08 -4.43
CA VAL A 85 -11.34 -6.98 -3.78
C VAL A 85 -9.94 -6.91 -4.36
N ARG A 86 -9.50 -5.70 -4.71
CA ARG A 86 -8.12 -5.42 -5.15
C ARG A 86 -7.27 -4.94 -3.98
N LEU A 87 -6.09 -5.51 -3.85
CA LEU A 87 -5.12 -5.13 -2.83
C LEU A 87 -3.83 -4.66 -3.50
N LEU A 88 -3.39 -3.45 -3.18
CA LEU A 88 -2.07 -2.95 -3.55
C LEU A 88 -1.17 -2.95 -2.32
N ASN A 89 -0.15 -3.79 -2.31
CA ASN A 89 0.88 -3.80 -1.27
C ASN A 89 2.04 -2.92 -1.70
N VAL A 90 2.36 -1.92 -0.89
CA VAL A 90 3.42 -0.95 -1.15
C VAL A 90 4.46 -0.93 -0.04
N HIS A 91 5.70 -0.58 -0.40
CA HIS A 91 6.73 -0.15 0.52
C HIS A 91 7.36 1.11 -0.06
N LEU A 92 6.84 2.26 0.35
CA LEU A 92 7.19 3.54 -0.25
C LEU A 92 8.56 4.06 0.23
N LYS A 93 9.05 5.09 -0.42
CA LYS A 93 10.36 5.70 -0.13
C LYS A 93 10.44 6.16 1.32
N SER A 94 11.44 5.67 2.03
CA SER A 94 11.73 6.05 3.42
C SER A 94 12.45 7.40 3.50
N GLY A 95 12.45 7.99 4.71
CA GLY A 95 13.20 9.21 5.00
C GLY A 95 12.40 10.52 4.88
N CYS A 96 11.10 10.46 4.53
CA CYS A 96 10.19 11.61 4.51
C CYS A 96 8.94 11.35 5.39
N PHE A 97 9.17 11.05 6.66
CA PHE A 97 8.11 10.59 7.58
C PHE A 97 7.11 11.67 7.96
N ARG A 98 7.53 12.95 7.95
CA ARG A 98 6.77 14.12 8.43
C ARG A 98 7.06 15.36 7.59
N GLY A 99 6.17 16.34 7.72
CA GLY A 99 6.28 17.62 7.02
C GLY A 99 5.74 17.53 5.60
N ASP A 100 5.85 18.62 4.87
CA ASP A 100 5.27 18.74 3.54
C ASP A 100 6.12 18.01 2.51
N LEU A 101 5.48 17.36 1.56
CA LEU A 101 6.15 16.62 0.51
C LEU A 101 6.81 17.53 -0.54
N ASP A 102 6.44 18.80 -0.60
CA ASP A 102 6.99 19.81 -1.51
C ASP A 102 8.46 20.19 -1.20
N ARG A 103 8.97 19.72 -0.07
CA ARG A 103 10.38 19.94 0.31
C ARG A 103 11.31 19.33 -0.73
N SER A 104 12.26 20.11 -1.21
CA SER A 104 13.27 19.69 -2.19
C SER A 104 14.29 18.65 -1.66
N PHE A 105 14.06 18.10 -0.48
CA PHE A 105 14.87 17.07 0.14
C PHE A 105 14.75 15.74 -0.60
N GLY A 106 15.87 15.07 -0.86
CA GLY A 106 15.94 13.89 -1.73
C GLY A 106 14.91 12.78 -1.46
N PRO A 107 14.77 12.28 -0.22
CA PRO A 107 13.74 11.28 0.13
C PRO A 107 12.31 11.75 -0.12
N CYS A 108 11.99 13.02 0.18
CA CYS A 108 10.66 13.58 -0.07
C CYS A 108 10.35 13.67 -1.57
N ARG A 109 11.34 13.99 -2.40
CA ARG A 109 11.16 13.95 -3.88
C ARG A 109 10.82 12.55 -4.40
N GLY A 110 11.43 11.52 -3.83
CA GLY A 110 11.09 10.14 -4.18
C GLY A 110 9.62 9.83 -3.85
N LEU A 111 9.20 10.17 -2.65
CA LEU A 111 7.83 9.96 -2.21
C LEU A 111 6.81 10.81 -2.99
N GLN A 112 7.15 12.08 -3.32
CA GLN A 112 6.35 12.92 -4.24
C GLN A 112 6.11 12.26 -5.60
N ARG A 113 7.13 11.61 -6.16
CA ARG A 113 7.01 10.92 -7.45
C ARG A 113 6.21 9.63 -7.35
N GLN A 114 6.19 8.97 -6.19
CA GLN A 114 5.38 7.77 -5.95
C GLN A 114 3.90 8.08 -5.70
N ALA A 115 3.59 9.25 -5.12
CA ALA A 115 2.21 9.63 -4.77
C ALA A 115 1.25 9.53 -5.98
N PRO A 116 1.52 10.17 -7.15
CA PRO A 116 0.61 10.10 -8.29
C PRO A 116 0.50 8.70 -8.91
N VAL A 117 1.48 7.83 -8.71
CA VAL A 117 1.42 6.43 -9.19
C VAL A 117 0.38 5.64 -8.39
N VAL A 118 0.37 5.80 -7.06
CA VAL A 118 -0.64 5.17 -6.20
C VAL A 118 -2.02 5.77 -6.46
N GLU A 119 -2.10 7.09 -6.61
CA GLU A 119 -3.33 7.80 -6.93
C GLU A 119 -3.96 7.28 -8.23
N ALA A 120 -3.20 7.19 -9.31
CA ALA A 120 -3.68 6.64 -10.58
C ALA A 120 -4.22 5.20 -10.45
N TRP A 121 -3.60 4.38 -9.59
CA TRP A 121 -4.08 3.03 -9.29
C TRP A 121 -5.41 3.07 -8.52
N ILE A 122 -5.57 3.95 -7.53
CA ILE A 122 -6.80 4.16 -6.75
C ILE A 122 -7.93 4.61 -7.68
N ASP A 123 -7.69 5.64 -8.45
CA ASP A 123 -8.63 6.21 -9.41
C ASP A 123 -9.18 5.19 -10.39
N GLN A 124 -8.32 4.31 -10.87
CA GLN A 124 -8.73 3.25 -11.76
C GLN A 124 -9.69 2.28 -11.05
N ARG A 125 -9.44 1.92 -9.79
CA ARG A 125 -10.35 1.05 -9.02
C ARG A 125 -11.70 1.70 -8.78
N VAL A 126 -11.70 3.00 -8.46
CA VAL A 126 -12.94 3.79 -8.31
C VAL A 126 -13.75 3.78 -9.60
N ARG A 127 -13.10 4.05 -10.75
CA ARG A 127 -13.79 4.02 -12.07
C ARG A 127 -14.32 2.63 -12.44
N GLU A 128 -13.64 1.57 -12.02
CA GLU A 128 -14.07 0.18 -12.23
C GLU A 128 -15.17 -0.25 -11.26
N GLY A 129 -15.44 0.51 -10.20
CA GLY A 129 -16.40 0.16 -9.16
C GLY A 129 -15.99 -1.07 -8.33
N ILE A 130 -14.68 -1.36 -8.27
CA ILE A 130 -14.12 -2.50 -7.54
C ILE A 130 -13.69 -2.07 -6.14
N ALA A 131 -14.10 -2.82 -5.13
CA ALA A 131 -13.62 -2.62 -3.77
C ALA A 131 -12.09 -2.81 -3.71
N PHE A 132 -11.40 -1.95 -2.97
CA PHE A 132 -9.94 -2.03 -2.90
C PHE A 132 -9.38 -1.58 -1.56
N ALA A 133 -8.11 -1.93 -1.31
CA ALA A 133 -7.32 -1.38 -0.24
C ALA A 133 -5.87 -1.18 -0.70
N VAL A 134 -5.25 -0.09 -0.26
CA VAL A 134 -3.80 0.11 -0.31
C VAL A 134 -3.26 -0.17 1.09
N LEU A 135 -2.26 -1.04 1.18
CA LEU A 135 -1.69 -1.49 2.45
C LEU A 135 -0.17 -1.66 2.33
N GLY A 136 0.50 -1.73 3.46
CA GLY A 136 1.96 -1.87 3.50
C GLY A 136 2.63 -0.79 4.32
N ASP A 137 3.92 -0.57 4.06
CA ASP A 137 4.70 0.48 4.71
C ASP A 137 4.74 1.74 3.84
N PHE A 138 3.97 2.73 4.23
CA PHE A 138 3.94 4.03 3.56
C PHE A 138 5.15 4.90 3.88
N ASN A 139 5.95 4.54 4.89
CA ASN A 139 7.06 5.33 5.40
C ASN A 139 6.67 6.78 5.71
N ARG A 140 5.41 6.98 6.14
CA ARG A 140 4.82 8.29 6.42
C ARG A 140 3.77 8.23 7.53
N HIS A 141 3.73 9.27 8.34
CA HIS A 141 2.69 9.47 9.35
C HIS A 141 1.41 10.00 8.72
N LEU A 142 0.56 9.13 8.17
CA LEU A 142 -0.68 9.50 7.48
C LEU A 142 -1.67 10.26 8.36
N ASP A 143 -1.66 10.04 9.68
CA ASP A 143 -2.46 10.79 10.64
C ASP A 143 -2.11 12.27 10.72
N GLN A 144 -0.87 12.63 10.39
CA GLN A 144 -0.43 14.02 10.30
C GLN A 144 -0.81 14.65 8.96
N ASP A 145 -0.88 13.84 7.90
CA ASP A 145 -1.34 14.28 6.59
C ASP A 145 -2.84 14.67 6.63
N GLU A 146 -3.69 13.87 7.30
CA GLU A 146 -5.11 14.19 7.50
C GLU A 146 -5.32 15.55 8.19
N ARG A 147 -4.56 15.82 9.25
CA ARG A 147 -4.70 17.06 10.02
C ARG A 147 -4.32 18.31 9.22
N ARG A 148 -3.46 18.18 8.24
CA ARG A 148 -3.01 19.31 7.39
C ARG A 148 -3.96 19.60 6.24
N ALA A 149 -4.69 18.62 5.77
CA ALA A 149 -5.68 18.78 4.72
C ALA A 149 -6.91 19.63 5.12
N ALA A 150 -7.13 19.82 6.42
CA ALA A 150 -8.27 20.57 6.95
C ALA A 150 -8.08 22.09 6.95
N GLY A 151 -7.00 22.63 6.37
CA GLY A 151 -6.76 24.07 6.26
C GLY A 151 -7.48 24.70 5.05
N PRO A 152 -7.91 25.97 5.13
CA PRO A 152 -8.65 26.65 4.05
C PRO A 152 -7.74 27.14 2.90
N ASP A 153 -6.48 26.76 2.88
CA ASP A 153 -5.52 27.22 1.87
C ASP A 153 -5.45 26.23 0.69
N GLU A 154 -5.95 26.66 -0.48
CA GLU A 154 -5.86 25.90 -1.73
C GLU A 154 -4.42 25.62 -2.19
N SER A 155 -3.45 26.27 -1.58
CA SER A 155 -2.01 26.03 -1.77
C SER A 155 -1.43 24.96 -0.83
N ALA A 156 -2.29 24.17 -0.16
CA ALA A 156 -1.84 23.14 0.78
C ALA A 156 -0.84 22.21 0.09
N PRO A 157 0.33 21.97 0.73
CA PRO A 157 1.37 21.16 0.13
C PRO A 157 0.84 19.75 -0.13
N LEU A 158 1.26 19.16 -1.23
CA LEU A 158 0.92 17.80 -1.62
C LEU A 158 1.32 16.83 -0.50
N ASN A 159 0.34 16.19 0.10
CA ASN A 159 0.52 15.11 1.06
C ASN A 159 -0.17 13.85 0.55
N LEU A 160 0.25 12.65 0.99
CA LEU A 160 -0.22 11.40 0.41
C LEU A 160 -1.73 11.23 0.55
N LEU A 161 -2.23 11.29 1.78
CA LEU A 161 -3.63 10.98 2.04
C LEU A 161 -4.61 11.98 1.42
N PRO A 162 -4.39 13.31 1.49
CA PRO A 162 -5.21 14.28 0.77
C PRO A 162 -5.19 14.10 -0.75
N ALA A 163 -4.04 13.76 -1.33
CA ALA A 163 -3.95 13.51 -2.77
C ALA A 163 -4.75 12.27 -3.19
N TRP A 164 -4.71 11.22 -2.38
CA TRP A 164 -5.38 9.95 -2.69
C TRP A 164 -6.87 9.92 -2.33
N SER A 165 -7.35 10.90 -1.57
CA SER A 165 -8.72 10.95 -1.05
C SER A 165 -9.34 12.32 -1.32
N ASP A 166 -9.29 12.75 -2.59
CA ASP A 166 -9.69 14.08 -3.05
C ASP A 166 -11.06 14.10 -3.77
N ASP A 167 -11.78 12.97 -3.76
CA ASP A 167 -13.05 12.75 -4.48
C ASP A 167 -12.92 12.88 -6.01
N GLN A 168 -11.71 12.68 -6.57
CA GLN A 168 -11.43 12.73 -8.01
C GLN A 168 -10.74 11.44 -8.50
N PRO A 169 -11.46 10.54 -9.20
CA PRO A 169 -12.86 10.66 -9.64
C PRO A 169 -13.84 10.59 -8.48
N ARG A 170 -15.05 11.08 -8.68
CA ARG A 170 -16.08 11.07 -7.64
C ARG A 170 -16.21 9.69 -6.99
N GLY A 171 -16.06 9.65 -5.68
CA GLY A 171 -16.02 8.42 -4.89
C GLY A 171 -14.60 7.99 -4.49
N ALA A 172 -13.55 8.68 -4.92
CA ALA A 172 -12.18 8.48 -4.46
C ALA A 172 -12.01 9.03 -3.03
N VAL A 173 -12.71 8.40 -2.09
CA VAL A 173 -12.68 8.74 -0.66
C VAL A 173 -12.14 7.54 0.11
N LEU A 174 -10.98 7.70 0.72
CA LEU A 174 -10.30 6.64 1.46
C LEU A 174 -10.64 6.67 2.95
N HIS A 175 -10.80 5.50 3.52
CA HIS A 175 -10.94 5.32 4.95
C HIS A 175 -9.69 4.67 5.52
N ARG A 176 -9.05 5.34 6.47
CA ARG A 176 -7.88 4.79 7.14
C ARG A 176 -8.32 3.74 8.18
N ALA A 177 -8.04 2.47 7.91
CA ALA A 177 -8.42 1.35 8.78
C ALA A 177 -7.79 1.44 10.19
N THR A 178 -6.67 2.18 10.33
CA THR A 178 -5.97 2.40 11.60
C THR A 178 -6.37 3.70 12.30
N ALA A 179 -7.39 4.41 11.82
CA ALA A 179 -7.86 5.64 12.45
C ALA A 179 -8.21 5.40 13.93
N GLY A 180 -7.70 6.27 14.80
CA GLY A 180 -7.93 6.17 16.25
C GLY A 180 -7.14 5.05 16.96
N GLN A 181 -6.35 4.25 16.25
CA GLN A 181 -5.45 3.30 16.88
C GLN A 181 -4.15 4.02 17.34
N PRO A 182 -3.67 3.74 18.56
CA PRO A 182 -2.40 4.29 18.98
C PRO A 182 -1.28 3.70 18.12
N TYR A 183 -0.42 4.57 17.59
CA TYR A 183 0.81 4.13 16.95
C TYR A 183 1.80 3.71 18.05
N LEU A 184 2.12 2.44 18.08
CA LEU A 184 3.19 1.91 18.94
C LEU A 184 4.42 1.70 18.05
N PRO A 185 5.43 2.58 18.13
CA PRO A 185 6.68 2.38 17.40
C PRO A 185 7.38 1.10 17.90
N CYS A 186 8.04 0.41 17.00
CA CYS A 186 8.90 -0.72 17.34
C CYS A 186 10.11 -0.24 18.16
#